data_137c85ab4c3d810d4bea5fb6dcb3a6a7
#
_entry.id   137c85ab4c3d810d4bea5fb6dcb3a6a7
#
_cell.length_a   1.000
_cell.length_b   1.000
_cell.length_c   1.000
_cell.angle_alpha   90.00
_cell.angle_beta   90.00
_cell.angle_gamma   90.00
#
_symmetry.space_group_name_H-M   'P 1'
#
loop_
_entity.id
_entity.type
_entity.pdbx_description
1 polymer ?
#
loop_
_entity_poly.entity_id
_entity_poly.type
_entity_poly.pdbx_seq_one_letter_code
_entity_poly.pdbx_strand_id
1 'polypeptide(L)'
;MPPAPLITIVDDDDFLRNSLNNLLRSVGMRTHSFSSAEEFLNSNELHDTDCLLLDVRMPGMSGLDLQRQLNASNSRIPIVFITSHADDDARARALAAGAVAFLYKPCRKEALLEAIDLALNHKVP
;
A
#
# COMPACT_ATOMS: atom_id res chain seq x y z
N MET A 1 12.99 -21.26 6.79
CA MET A 1 12.97 -19.94 6.14
C MET A 1 11.57 -19.38 6.15
N PRO A 2 11.38 -18.18 6.65
CA PRO A 2 10.06 -17.59 6.54
C PRO A 2 9.73 -17.32 5.06
N PRO A 3 8.44 -17.37 4.67
CA PRO A 3 8.08 -17.06 3.30
C PRO A 3 8.40 -15.60 2.98
N ALA A 4 8.58 -15.30 1.69
CA ALA A 4 8.81 -13.93 1.25
C ALA A 4 7.59 -13.08 1.64
N PRO A 5 7.81 -11.80 1.97
CA PRO A 5 6.68 -10.93 2.32
C PRO A 5 5.74 -10.73 1.14
N LEU A 6 4.46 -10.59 1.45
CA LEU A 6 3.43 -10.31 0.45
C LEU A 6 3.12 -8.82 0.46
N ILE A 7 3.38 -8.18 -0.66
CA ILE A 7 3.08 -6.76 -0.86
C ILE A 7 1.84 -6.69 -1.75
N THR A 8 0.78 -6.08 -1.26
CA THR A 8 -0.43 -5.89 -2.04
C THR A 8 -0.48 -4.47 -2.56
N ILE A 9 -0.78 -4.33 -3.84
CA ILE A 9 -0.82 -3.04 -4.53
C ILE A 9 -2.26 -2.73 -4.88
N VAL A 10 -2.77 -1.59 -4.44
CA VAL A 10 -4.12 -1.14 -4.78
C VAL A 10 -4.00 0.22 -5.47
N ASP A 11 -4.22 0.23 -6.77
CA ASP A 11 -4.07 1.42 -7.62
C ASP A 11 -4.86 1.17 -8.90
N ASP A 12 -5.60 2.17 -9.38
CA ASP A 12 -6.39 2.04 -10.61
C ASP A 12 -5.56 2.18 -11.88
N ASP A 13 -4.28 2.50 -11.78
CA ASP A 13 -3.38 2.64 -12.92
C ASP A 13 -2.73 1.29 -13.26
N ASP A 14 -3.13 0.70 -14.39
CA ASP A 14 -2.62 -0.61 -14.83
C ASP A 14 -1.11 -0.60 -15.04
N PHE A 15 -0.61 0.47 -15.64
CA PHE A 15 0.83 0.58 -15.92
C PHE A 15 1.63 0.58 -14.63
N LEU A 16 1.18 1.35 -13.66
CA LEU A 16 1.87 1.43 -12.38
C LEU A 16 1.82 0.08 -11.64
N ARG A 17 0.65 -0.58 -11.62
CA ARG A 17 0.56 -1.89 -10.98
C ARG A 17 1.55 -2.88 -11.57
N ASN A 18 1.64 -2.92 -12.91
CA ASN A 18 2.57 -3.82 -13.58
C ASN A 18 4.02 -3.48 -13.28
N SER A 19 4.36 -2.19 -13.27
CA SER A 19 5.72 -1.76 -12.96
C SER A 19 6.12 -2.13 -11.54
N LEU A 20 5.23 -1.91 -10.59
CA LEU A 20 5.49 -2.23 -9.18
C LEU A 20 5.58 -3.74 -8.98
N ASN A 21 4.72 -4.52 -9.61
CA ASN A 21 4.79 -5.97 -9.55
C ASN A 21 6.16 -6.47 -10.02
N ASN A 22 6.61 -5.98 -11.17
CA ASN A 22 7.89 -6.40 -11.73
C ASN A 22 9.06 -6.03 -10.82
N LEU A 23 9.05 -4.80 -10.31
CA LEU A 23 10.10 -4.34 -9.41
C LEU A 23 10.17 -5.18 -8.15
N LEU A 24 9.04 -5.37 -7.49
CA LEU A 24 9.02 -6.06 -6.20
C LEU A 24 9.36 -7.54 -6.33
N ARG A 25 8.89 -8.18 -7.38
CA ARG A 25 9.26 -9.58 -7.65
C ARG A 25 10.75 -9.70 -7.92
N SER A 26 11.34 -8.71 -8.59
CA SER A 26 12.77 -8.74 -8.91
C SER A 26 13.64 -8.69 -7.65
N VAL A 27 13.12 -8.19 -6.54
CA VAL A 27 13.85 -8.15 -5.27
C VAL A 27 13.36 -9.21 -4.28
N GLY A 28 12.64 -10.22 -4.79
CA GLY A 28 12.30 -11.39 -4.00
C GLY A 28 11.00 -11.32 -3.20
N MET A 29 10.15 -10.35 -3.48
CA MET A 29 8.87 -10.22 -2.77
C MET A 29 7.74 -10.86 -3.56
N ARG A 30 6.71 -11.34 -2.84
CA ARG A 30 5.46 -11.78 -3.47
C ARG A 30 4.55 -10.58 -3.62
N THR A 31 3.75 -10.58 -4.68
CA THR A 31 2.85 -9.44 -4.94
C THR A 31 1.46 -9.91 -5.35
N HIS A 32 0.45 -9.17 -4.92
CA HIS A 32 -0.88 -9.20 -5.48
C HIS A 32 -1.29 -7.77 -5.80
N SER A 33 -2.14 -7.59 -6.79
CA SER A 33 -2.56 -6.24 -7.15
C SER A 33 -4.06 -6.21 -7.47
N PHE A 34 -4.67 -5.08 -7.13
CA PHE A 34 -6.09 -4.83 -7.33
C PHE A 34 -6.27 -3.44 -7.93
N SER A 35 -7.29 -3.29 -8.76
CA SER A 35 -7.58 -2.01 -9.39
C SER A 35 -8.47 -1.11 -8.54
N SER A 36 -9.01 -1.62 -7.44
CA SER A 36 -9.87 -0.83 -6.56
C SER A 36 -9.76 -1.31 -5.12
N ALA A 37 -10.13 -0.41 -4.20
CA ALA A 37 -10.17 -0.74 -2.77
C ALA A 37 -11.23 -1.80 -2.49
N GLU A 38 -12.36 -1.73 -3.19
CA GLU A 38 -13.45 -2.70 -3.03
C GLU A 38 -13.00 -4.11 -3.38
N GLU A 39 -12.26 -4.27 -4.47
CA GLU A 39 -11.73 -5.58 -4.84
C GLU A 39 -10.82 -6.15 -3.76
N PHE A 40 -9.95 -5.31 -3.20
CA PHE A 40 -9.06 -5.75 -2.14
C PHE A 40 -9.84 -6.20 -0.91
N LEU A 41 -10.84 -5.41 -0.49
CA LEU A 41 -11.65 -5.74 0.69
C LEU A 41 -12.39 -7.06 0.52
N ASN A 42 -12.79 -7.40 -0.69
CA ASN A 42 -13.51 -8.64 -0.99
C ASN A 42 -12.59 -9.82 -1.27
N SER A 43 -11.29 -9.63 -1.22
CA SER A 43 -10.32 -10.66 -1.53
C SER A 43 -9.90 -11.43 -0.29
N ASN A 44 -9.31 -12.61 -0.51
CA ASN A 44 -8.70 -13.39 0.58
C ASN A 44 -7.32 -12.86 0.97
N GLU A 45 -6.78 -11.90 0.19
CA GLU A 45 -5.44 -11.39 0.43
C GLU A 45 -5.38 -10.40 1.59
N LEU A 46 -6.55 -9.95 2.07
CA LEU A 46 -6.64 -9.00 3.16
C LEU A 46 -5.87 -9.47 4.40
N HIS A 47 -5.99 -10.74 4.74
CA HIS A 47 -5.36 -11.30 5.95
C HIS A 47 -3.90 -11.68 5.74
N ASP A 48 -3.49 -11.89 4.50
CA ASP A 48 -2.13 -12.36 4.18
C ASP A 48 -1.18 -11.23 3.81
N THR A 49 -1.69 -10.03 3.62
CA THR A 49 -0.90 -8.87 3.20
C THR A 49 0.03 -8.40 4.32
N ASP A 50 1.32 -8.34 4.02
CA ASP A 50 2.32 -7.84 4.96
C ASP A 50 2.54 -6.34 4.85
N CYS A 51 2.31 -5.77 3.67
CA CYS A 51 2.41 -4.33 3.43
C CYS A 51 1.47 -3.96 2.30
N LEU A 52 0.74 -2.87 2.44
CA LEU A 52 -0.20 -2.38 1.44
C LEU A 52 0.34 -1.12 0.80
N LEU A 53 0.55 -1.16 -0.53
CA LEU A 53 0.85 0.04 -1.31
C LEU A 53 -0.46 0.56 -1.85
N LEU A 54 -0.81 1.80 -1.53
CA LEU A 54 -2.16 2.29 -1.73
C LEU A 54 -2.15 3.68 -2.36
N ASP A 55 -2.91 3.85 -3.44
CA ASP A 55 -3.12 5.18 -4.03
C ASP A 55 -4.20 5.91 -3.23
N VAL A 56 -4.09 7.22 -3.15
CA VAL A 56 -5.07 8.06 -2.44
C VAL A 56 -6.35 8.19 -3.26
N ARG A 57 -6.22 8.48 -4.56
CA ARG A 57 -7.38 8.80 -5.40
C ARG A 57 -7.68 7.67 -6.37
N MET A 58 -8.84 7.07 -6.18
CA MET A 58 -9.34 6.01 -7.04
C MET A 58 -10.85 6.20 -7.20
N PRO A 59 -11.43 5.78 -8.33
CA PRO A 59 -12.88 5.78 -8.45
C PRO A 59 -13.53 4.93 -7.36
N GLY A 60 -14.67 5.36 -6.85
CA GLY A 60 -15.32 4.68 -5.74
C GLY A 60 -14.65 4.99 -4.43
N MET A 61 -14.28 3.96 -3.69
CA MET A 61 -13.63 4.14 -2.40
C MET A 61 -12.20 4.66 -2.58
N SER A 62 -11.87 5.76 -1.90
CA SER A 62 -10.51 6.32 -1.96
C SER A 62 -9.57 5.52 -1.06
N GLY A 63 -8.26 5.78 -1.21
CA GLY A 63 -7.27 5.15 -0.33
C GLY A 63 -7.44 5.56 1.12
N LEU A 64 -7.81 6.81 1.37
CA LEU A 64 -8.06 7.26 2.75
C LEU A 64 -9.30 6.57 3.34
N ASP A 65 -10.33 6.35 2.51
CA ASP A 65 -11.52 5.60 2.95
C ASP A 65 -11.16 4.17 3.31
N LEU A 66 -10.33 3.52 2.48
CA LEU A 66 -9.87 2.17 2.77
C LEU A 66 -9.09 2.12 4.07
N GLN A 67 -8.20 3.08 4.28
CA GLN A 67 -7.43 3.16 5.53
C GLN A 67 -8.36 3.25 6.74
N ARG A 68 -9.40 4.11 6.65
CA ARG A 68 -10.37 4.23 7.74
C ARG A 68 -11.10 2.93 8.01
N GLN A 69 -11.50 2.21 6.95
CA GLN A 69 -12.17 0.92 7.13
C GLN A 69 -11.25 -0.11 7.77
N LEU A 70 -10.01 -0.18 7.35
CA LEU A 70 -9.05 -1.10 7.94
C LEU A 70 -8.82 -0.79 9.41
N ASN A 71 -8.68 0.48 9.75
CA ASN A 71 -8.52 0.90 11.15
C ASN A 71 -9.75 0.56 11.98
N ALA A 72 -10.95 0.74 11.42
CA ALA A 72 -12.19 0.44 12.12
C ALA A 72 -12.35 -1.06 12.40
N SER A 73 -11.80 -1.92 11.56
CA SER A 73 -11.83 -3.36 11.77
C SER A 73 -10.59 -3.89 12.50
N ASN A 74 -9.80 -2.99 13.08
CA ASN A 74 -8.58 -3.32 13.83
C ASN A 74 -7.53 -4.06 12.98
N SER A 75 -7.52 -3.82 11.69
CA SER A 75 -6.48 -4.34 10.82
C SER A 75 -5.16 -3.66 11.14
N ARG A 76 -4.09 -4.43 11.19
CA ARG A 76 -2.75 -3.90 11.49
C ARG A 76 -1.85 -3.93 10.27
N ILE A 77 -2.44 -3.98 9.07
CA ILE A 77 -1.65 -3.98 7.85
C ILE A 77 -0.94 -2.64 7.72
N PRO A 78 0.40 -2.63 7.63
CA PRO A 78 1.11 -1.37 7.40
C PRO A 78 0.80 -0.83 6.02
N ILE A 79 0.56 0.48 5.93
CA ILE A 79 0.18 1.13 4.67
C ILE A 79 1.25 2.11 4.26
N VAL A 80 1.69 2.00 2.99
CA VAL A 80 2.53 3.00 2.33
C VAL A 80 1.68 3.59 1.21
N PHE A 81 1.39 4.88 1.31
CA PHE A 81 0.65 5.56 0.24
C PHE A 81 1.60 5.99 -0.88
N ILE A 82 1.12 5.86 -2.12
CA ILE A 82 1.82 6.37 -3.30
C ILE A 82 0.78 7.10 -4.14
N THR A 83 0.99 8.40 -4.38
CA THR A 83 0.01 9.18 -5.12
C THR A 83 0.69 10.15 -6.09
N SER A 84 0.00 10.45 -7.20
CA SER A 84 0.46 11.48 -8.15
C SER A 84 -0.04 12.88 -7.79
N HIS A 85 -0.85 12.99 -6.74
CA HIS A 85 -1.45 14.27 -6.35
C HIS A 85 -0.80 14.80 -5.08
N ALA A 86 -0.14 15.95 -5.20
CA ALA A 86 0.42 16.64 -4.04
C ALA A 86 -0.73 17.25 -3.25
N ASP A 87 -1.01 16.68 -2.08
CA ASP A 87 -2.11 17.09 -1.22
C ASP A 87 -1.64 16.97 0.23
N ASP A 88 -1.26 18.10 0.80
CA ASP A 88 -0.71 18.12 2.17
C ASP A 88 -1.74 17.70 3.20
N ASP A 89 -3.00 18.00 2.97
CA ASP A 89 -4.07 17.58 3.87
C ASP A 89 -4.23 16.06 3.87
N ALA A 90 -4.26 15.44 2.69
CA ALA A 90 -4.33 13.99 2.57
C ALA A 90 -3.12 13.33 3.24
N ARG A 91 -1.94 13.90 3.03
CA ARG A 91 -0.72 13.39 3.65
C ARG A 91 -0.79 13.44 5.17
N ALA A 92 -1.19 14.58 5.71
CA ALA A 92 -1.29 14.76 7.15
C ALA A 92 -2.32 13.79 7.76
N ARG A 93 -3.46 13.62 7.11
CA ARG A 93 -4.51 12.71 7.57
C ARG A 93 -4.06 11.25 7.51
N ALA A 94 -3.40 10.86 6.43
CA ALA A 94 -2.90 9.49 6.27
C ALA A 94 -1.89 9.14 7.35
N LEU A 95 -0.93 10.03 7.59
CA LEU A 95 0.09 9.80 8.61
C LEU A 95 -0.49 9.81 10.02
N ALA A 96 -1.42 10.73 10.29
CA ALA A 96 -2.10 10.78 11.59
C ALA A 96 -2.91 9.51 11.85
N ALA A 97 -3.43 8.87 10.80
CA ALA A 97 -4.19 7.64 10.92
C ALA A 97 -3.31 6.39 10.92
N GLY A 98 -1.99 6.54 10.93
CA GLY A 98 -1.07 5.43 11.12
C GLY A 98 -0.33 4.94 9.89
N ALA A 99 -0.43 5.64 8.74
CA ALA A 99 0.34 5.24 7.57
C ALA A 99 1.84 5.31 7.87
N VAL A 100 2.58 4.33 7.36
CA VAL A 100 4.01 4.25 7.57
C VAL A 100 4.75 5.32 6.78
N ALA A 101 4.28 5.57 5.53
CA ALA A 101 4.91 6.54 4.65
C ALA A 101 3.90 7.06 3.64
N PHE A 102 4.21 8.19 3.05
CA PHE A 102 3.38 8.83 2.03
C PHE A 102 4.31 9.36 0.95
N LEU A 103 4.31 8.69 -0.21
CA LEU A 103 5.22 8.99 -1.30
C LEU A 103 4.48 9.61 -2.47
N TYR A 104 5.17 10.46 -3.23
CA TYR A 104 4.62 11.07 -4.43
C TYR A 104 5.20 10.42 -5.68
N LYS A 105 4.35 10.21 -6.69
CA LYS A 105 4.78 9.71 -8.01
C LYS A 105 5.36 10.86 -8.84
N PRO A 106 6.42 10.62 -9.59
CA PRO A 106 7.24 9.40 -9.60
C PRO A 106 8.15 9.36 -8.39
N CYS A 107 8.28 8.21 -7.75
CA CYS A 107 9.20 8.06 -6.64
C CYS A 107 10.37 7.18 -7.05
N ARG A 108 11.49 7.37 -6.37
CA ARG A 108 12.68 6.58 -6.63
C ARG A 108 12.48 5.16 -6.14
N LYS A 109 13.05 4.20 -6.86
CA LYS A 109 13.05 2.80 -6.46
C LYS A 109 13.56 2.66 -5.01
N GLU A 110 14.66 3.33 -4.68
CA GLU A 110 15.26 3.27 -3.36
C GLU A 110 14.30 3.79 -2.28
N ALA A 111 13.62 4.89 -2.55
CA ALA A 111 12.67 5.46 -1.59
C ALA A 111 11.49 4.51 -1.36
N LEU A 112 11.00 3.88 -2.42
CA LEU A 112 9.90 2.92 -2.31
C LEU A 112 10.33 1.70 -1.51
N LEU A 113 11.48 1.11 -1.83
CA LEU A 113 11.95 -0.08 -1.14
C LEU A 113 12.26 0.21 0.33
N GLU A 114 12.78 1.39 0.62
CA GLU A 114 13.02 1.82 2.00
C GLU A 114 11.72 1.94 2.78
N ALA A 115 10.68 2.53 2.16
CA ALA A 115 9.37 2.65 2.80
C ALA A 115 8.75 1.29 3.08
N ILE A 116 8.85 0.36 2.13
CA ILE A 116 8.35 -1.00 2.31
C ILE A 116 9.11 -1.71 3.44
N ASP A 117 10.41 -1.54 3.48
CA ASP A 117 11.23 -2.13 4.52
C ASP A 117 10.82 -1.62 5.90
N LEU A 118 10.60 -0.32 6.03
CA LEU A 118 10.07 0.27 7.26
C LEU A 118 8.72 -0.35 7.63
N ALA A 119 7.85 -0.52 6.65
CA ALA A 119 6.52 -1.10 6.89
C ALA A 119 6.63 -2.53 7.39
N LEU A 120 7.49 -3.34 6.77
CA LEU A 120 7.67 -4.73 7.16
C LEU A 120 8.26 -4.87 8.57
N ASN A 121 9.08 -3.93 8.98
CA ASN A 121 9.70 -3.93 10.30
C ASN A 121 8.85 -3.22 11.36
N HIS A 122 7.73 -2.63 10.95
CA HIS A 122 6.87 -1.84 11.83
C HIS A 122 5.75 -2.68 12.44
N LYS A 123 5.80 -4.00 12.30
CA LYS A 123 4.78 -4.87 12.87
C LYS A 123 4.92 -4.86 14.39
N VAL A 124 3.95 -4.27 15.04
CA VAL A 124 3.89 -4.26 16.50
C VAL A 124 3.51 -5.65 16.97
N PRO A 125 4.22 -6.18 17.95
CA PRO A 125 3.87 -7.46 18.53
C PRO A 125 2.46 -7.47 19.12
#